data_898837e53de7e73562ae2610575e8d8e
#
_entry.id   898837e53de7e73562ae2610575e8d8e
#
_cell.length_a   1.000
_cell.length_b   1.000
_cell.length_c   1.000
_cell.angle_alpha   90.00
_cell.angle_beta   90.00
_cell.angle_gamma   90.00
#
_symmetry.space_group_name_H-M   'P 1'
#
loop_
_entity.id
_entity.type
_entity.pdbx_description
1 polymer ?
#
loop_
_entity_poly.entity_id
_entity_poly.type
_entity_poly.pdbx_seq_one_letter_code
_entity_poly.pdbx_strand_id
1 'polypeptide(L)'
;MSTDPSTLEWLTLEDDEELLWSSRPHRYSLVPALVVGIPLSVLLVGIPIIAAAYLNYTNTSYVVTDAGLYKKTGVLSRDVQKIGFDKVQNTSYSRSAVGSYFGYGNVDISTAGSGGVEMRFRSVPDPADVQQLVNRRVTSTQPHEEGTDDVLEEVLEELRAIRAELESGE
;
A
#
# COMPACT_ATOMS: atom_id res chain seq x y z
N MET A 1 -14.18 -10.75 6.24
CA MET A 1 -14.42 -9.98 7.46
C MET A 1 -15.20 -8.76 7.02
N SER A 2 -16.49 -8.70 7.34
CA SER A 2 -17.38 -7.65 6.81
C SER A 2 -17.00 -6.29 7.40
N THR A 3 -16.59 -5.39 6.56
CA THR A 3 -16.34 -4.00 6.95
C THR A 3 -17.70 -3.33 7.15
N ASP A 4 -17.94 -2.77 8.31
CA ASP A 4 -19.15 -2.02 8.64
C ASP A 4 -19.23 -0.77 7.73
N PRO A 5 -20.26 -0.61 6.91
CA PRO A 5 -20.39 0.54 5.99
C PRO A 5 -20.31 1.90 6.71
N SER A 6 -20.73 1.96 7.98
CA SER A 6 -20.66 3.17 8.79
C SER A 6 -19.23 3.68 9.03
N THR A 7 -18.22 2.85 8.82
CA THR A 7 -16.81 3.24 8.97
C THR A 7 -16.22 3.92 7.74
N LEU A 8 -16.97 3.93 6.64
CA LEU A 8 -16.52 4.46 5.34
C LEU A 8 -17.22 5.76 4.93
N GLU A 9 -18.01 6.38 5.79
CA GLU A 9 -18.69 7.67 5.53
C GLU A 9 -17.74 8.81 5.09
N TRP A 10 -16.46 8.66 5.31
CA TRP A 10 -15.43 9.60 4.89
C TRP A 10 -14.92 9.36 3.46
N LEU A 11 -15.23 8.21 2.87
CA LEU A 11 -14.82 7.80 1.54
C LEU A 11 -15.99 8.02 0.58
N THR A 12 -15.82 8.95 -0.34
CA THR A 12 -16.73 9.12 -1.46
C THR A 12 -16.18 8.28 -2.60
N LEU A 13 -16.78 7.12 -2.81
CA LEU A 13 -16.49 6.27 -3.97
C LEU A 13 -17.09 6.91 -5.22
N GLU A 14 -16.46 6.77 -6.36
CA GLU A 14 -17.02 7.09 -7.66
C GLU A 14 -18.13 6.07 -7.98
N ASP A 15 -19.09 6.43 -8.87
CA ASP A 15 -20.32 5.63 -9.09
C ASP A 15 -20.05 4.16 -9.49
N ASP A 16 -18.88 3.88 -10.09
CA ASP A 16 -18.46 2.55 -10.50
C ASP A 16 -17.29 1.98 -9.64
N GLU A 17 -16.90 2.66 -8.56
CA GLU A 17 -15.74 2.25 -7.75
C GLU A 17 -16.11 1.16 -6.75
N GLU A 18 -15.50 -0.02 -6.87
CA GLU A 18 -15.75 -1.18 -6.02
C GLU A 18 -14.72 -1.30 -4.87
N LEU A 19 -15.25 -1.52 -3.65
CA LEU A 19 -14.45 -1.77 -2.47
C LEU A 19 -13.89 -3.20 -2.50
N LEU A 20 -12.57 -3.34 -2.61
CA LEU A 20 -11.91 -4.64 -2.64
C LEU A 20 -11.45 -5.10 -1.26
N TRP A 21 -10.97 -4.16 -0.46
CA TRP A 21 -10.46 -4.46 0.87
C TRP A 21 -10.47 -3.20 1.74
N SER A 22 -10.77 -3.38 3.01
CA SER A 22 -10.61 -2.32 3.99
C SER A 22 -10.20 -2.88 5.35
N SER A 23 -9.39 -2.13 6.08
CA SER A 23 -8.94 -2.51 7.40
C SER A 23 -8.57 -1.28 8.25
N ARG A 24 -8.57 -1.52 9.56
CA ARG A 24 -7.94 -0.66 10.56
C ARG A 24 -6.63 -1.31 11.01
N PRO A 25 -5.72 -0.56 11.64
CA PRO A 25 -4.55 -1.17 12.27
C PRO A 25 -4.97 -2.31 13.20
N HIS A 26 -4.13 -3.34 13.31
CA HIS A 26 -4.42 -4.49 14.14
C HIS A 26 -4.37 -4.11 15.63
N ARG A 27 -5.32 -4.58 16.44
CA ARG A 27 -5.43 -4.24 17.88
C ARG A 27 -4.15 -4.50 18.69
N TYR A 28 -3.39 -5.53 18.33
CA TYR A 28 -2.12 -5.82 18.99
C TYR A 28 -1.00 -4.84 18.63
N SER A 29 -1.21 -3.90 17.72
CA SER A 29 -0.30 -2.78 17.50
C SER A 29 -0.21 -1.84 18.71
N LEU A 30 -1.18 -1.92 19.64
CA LEU A 30 -1.15 -1.19 20.91
C LEU A 30 -0.22 -1.81 21.96
N VAL A 31 0.15 -3.08 21.81
CA VAL A 31 0.97 -3.80 22.78
C VAL A 31 2.29 -3.08 23.10
N PRO A 32 3.09 -2.61 22.13
CA PRO A 32 4.32 -1.86 22.46
C PRO A 32 4.06 -0.58 23.27
N ALA A 33 2.98 0.14 22.95
CA ALA A 33 2.61 1.35 23.69
C ALA A 33 2.15 1.04 25.12
N LEU A 34 1.46 -0.08 25.34
CA LEU A 34 1.05 -0.53 26.67
C LEU A 34 2.25 -1.00 27.51
N VAL A 35 3.17 -1.76 26.91
CA VAL A 35 4.38 -2.26 27.59
C VAL A 35 5.24 -1.11 28.10
N VAL A 36 5.35 -0.03 27.34
CA VAL A 36 6.10 1.18 27.76
C VAL A 36 5.26 2.10 28.62
N GLY A 37 4.01 2.32 28.25
CA GLY A 37 3.13 3.30 28.88
C GLY A 37 2.67 2.91 30.28
N ILE A 38 2.44 1.62 30.57
CA ILE A 38 1.99 1.18 31.89
C ILE A 38 3.03 1.47 32.96
N PRO A 39 4.32 1.09 32.83
CA PRO A 39 5.33 1.48 33.81
C PRO A 39 5.50 3.01 33.96
N LEU A 40 5.45 3.74 32.83
CA LEU A 40 5.59 5.20 32.84
C LEU A 40 4.34 5.91 33.40
N SER A 41 3.21 5.23 33.53
CA SER A 41 1.99 5.82 34.12
C SER A 41 2.17 6.19 35.59
N VAL A 42 3.07 5.53 36.29
CA VAL A 42 3.49 5.91 37.67
C VAL A 42 4.03 7.34 37.71
N LEU A 43 4.68 7.79 36.63
CA LEU A 43 5.19 9.15 36.45
C LEU A 43 4.18 10.08 35.72
N LEU A 44 2.94 9.65 35.55
CA LEU A 44 1.88 10.33 34.78
C LEU A 44 2.20 10.56 33.29
N VAL A 45 3.40 10.22 32.81
CA VAL A 45 3.83 10.37 31.42
C VAL A 45 3.29 9.24 30.53
N GLY A 46 3.06 8.06 31.08
CA GLY A 46 2.55 6.90 30.35
C GLY A 46 1.11 7.05 29.85
N ILE A 47 0.28 7.79 30.57
CA ILE A 47 -1.14 8.01 30.23
C ILE A 47 -1.28 8.69 28.85
N PRO A 48 -0.61 9.83 28.55
CA PRO A 48 -0.70 10.46 27.24
C PRO A 48 -0.10 9.58 26.12
N ILE A 49 0.90 8.75 26.40
CA ILE A 49 1.48 7.82 25.40
C ILE A 49 0.42 6.78 24.98
N ILE A 50 -0.23 6.16 25.96
CA ILE A 50 -1.28 5.15 25.69
C ILE A 50 -2.47 5.81 24.98
N ALA A 51 -2.88 7.00 25.44
CA ALA A 51 -3.98 7.74 24.83
C ALA A 51 -3.67 8.09 23.37
N ALA A 52 -2.48 8.59 23.07
CA ALA A 52 -2.05 8.91 21.71
C ALA A 52 -2.01 7.67 20.81
N ALA A 53 -1.50 6.55 21.30
CA ALA A 53 -1.49 5.28 20.55
C ALA A 53 -2.90 4.78 20.25
N TYR A 54 -3.81 4.85 21.23
CA TYR A 54 -5.20 4.46 21.07
C TYR A 54 -5.94 5.36 20.08
N LEU A 55 -5.75 6.67 20.16
CA LEU A 55 -6.35 7.63 19.24
C LEU A 55 -5.86 7.41 17.81
N ASN A 56 -4.57 7.17 17.60
CA ASN A 56 -4.04 6.82 16.28
C ASN A 56 -4.63 5.51 15.75
N TYR A 57 -4.75 4.49 16.60
CA TYR A 57 -5.37 3.22 16.24
C TYR A 57 -6.82 3.38 15.78
N THR A 58 -7.64 4.13 16.52
CA THR A 58 -9.07 4.28 16.22
C THR A 58 -9.35 5.20 15.05
N ASN A 59 -8.47 6.17 14.78
CA ASN A 59 -8.65 7.19 13.73
C ASN A 59 -7.86 6.91 12.44
N THR A 60 -7.28 5.71 12.31
CA THR A 60 -6.62 5.28 11.08
C THR A 60 -7.45 4.22 10.37
N SER A 61 -7.65 4.40 9.06
CA SER A 61 -8.33 3.43 8.20
C SER A 61 -7.60 3.31 6.87
N TYR A 62 -7.55 2.11 6.34
CA TYR A 62 -6.96 1.79 5.06
C TYR A 62 -8.01 1.15 4.17
N VAL A 63 -8.07 1.54 2.92
CA VAL A 63 -9.02 1.03 1.94
C VAL A 63 -8.30 0.79 0.63
N VAL A 64 -8.60 -0.32 -0.02
CA VAL A 64 -8.20 -0.67 -1.38
C VAL A 64 -9.48 -0.86 -2.19
N THR A 65 -9.62 -0.08 -3.25
CA THR A 65 -10.70 -0.19 -4.22
C THR A 65 -10.16 -0.75 -5.53
N ASP A 66 -10.94 -0.81 -6.56
CA ASP A 66 -10.50 -1.11 -7.92
C ASP A 66 -9.79 0.09 -8.59
N ALA A 67 -10.06 1.33 -8.13
CA ALA A 67 -9.46 2.56 -8.65
C ALA A 67 -8.17 2.99 -7.94
N GLY A 68 -7.90 2.52 -6.70
CA GLY A 68 -6.70 2.91 -5.97
C GLY A 68 -6.66 2.57 -4.49
N LEU A 69 -5.70 3.19 -3.85
CA LEU A 69 -5.35 3.01 -2.45
C LEU A 69 -5.72 4.26 -1.67
N TYR A 70 -6.42 4.08 -0.56
CA TYR A 70 -6.84 5.16 0.31
C TYR A 70 -6.34 4.93 1.73
N LYS A 71 -5.84 6.00 2.31
CA LYS A 71 -5.44 6.04 3.72
C LYS A 71 -6.05 7.25 4.38
N LYS A 72 -6.80 7.03 5.43
CA LYS A 72 -7.31 8.08 6.31
C LYS A 72 -6.56 8.05 7.62
N THR A 73 -6.11 9.20 8.06
CA THR A 73 -5.50 9.41 9.38
C THR A 73 -5.99 10.70 10.00
N GLY A 74 -5.78 10.85 11.30
CA GLY A 74 -6.00 12.10 12.03
C GLY A 74 -6.98 12.01 13.18
N VAL A 75 -6.62 12.66 14.27
CA VAL A 75 -7.39 12.73 15.51
C VAL A 75 -8.17 14.04 15.60
N LEU A 76 -7.49 15.17 15.37
CA LEU A 76 -8.05 16.52 15.42
C LEU A 76 -8.31 17.09 14.01
N SER A 77 -7.55 16.65 13.03
CA SER A 77 -7.74 16.93 11.62
C SER A 77 -7.92 15.63 10.85
N ARG A 78 -8.62 15.66 9.73
CA ARG A 78 -8.74 14.51 8.83
C ARG A 78 -7.78 14.70 7.67
N ASP A 79 -6.89 13.73 7.49
CA ASP A 79 -6.02 13.64 6.34
C ASP A 79 -6.41 12.37 5.56
N VAL A 80 -6.74 12.55 4.29
CA VAL A 80 -7.08 11.46 3.38
C VAL A 80 -6.13 11.52 2.20
N GLN A 81 -5.36 10.45 2.03
CA GLN A 81 -4.44 10.25 0.91
C GLN A 81 -5.03 9.23 -0.06
N LYS A 82 -4.99 9.54 -1.36
CA LYS A 82 -5.35 8.63 -2.46
C LYS A 82 -4.14 8.44 -3.38
N ILE A 83 -3.85 7.20 -3.77
CA ILE A 83 -2.87 6.85 -4.80
C ILE A 83 -3.56 5.92 -5.80
N GLY A 84 -3.60 6.32 -7.07
CA GLY A 84 -4.06 5.44 -8.16
C GLY A 84 -3.04 4.35 -8.47
N PHE A 85 -3.49 3.19 -8.97
CA PHE A 85 -2.60 2.09 -9.30
C PHE A 85 -1.64 2.40 -10.46
N ASP A 86 -2.02 3.33 -11.34
CA ASP A 86 -1.18 3.86 -12.42
C ASP A 86 0.11 4.53 -11.91
N LYS A 87 0.09 5.05 -10.69
CA LYS A 87 1.22 5.74 -10.06
C LYS A 87 2.08 4.81 -9.20
N VAL A 88 1.58 3.63 -8.82
CA VAL A 88 2.31 2.70 -7.97
C VAL A 88 3.47 2.08 -8.76
N GLN A 89 4.69 2.28 -8.28
CA GLN A 89 5.90 1.71 -8.87
C GLN A 89 6.39 0.47 -8.13
N ASN A 90 6.33 0.49 -6.80
CA ASN A 90 6.82 -0.62 -5.99
C ASN A 90 5.97 -0.77 -4.73
N THR A 91 5.78 -2.03 -4.31
CA THR A 91 5.15 -2.37 -3.05
C THR A 91 5.99 -3.38 -2.30
N SER A 92 6.16 -3.17 -1.01
CA SER A 92 6.84 -4.11 -0.13
C SER A 92 6.07 -4.28 1.16
N TYR A 93 6.27 -5.41 1.82
CA TYR A 93 5.74 -5.60 3.18
C TYR A 93 6.85 -5.93 4.16
N SER A 94 6.62 -5.59 5.41
CA SER A 94 7.53 -5.90 6.51
C SER A 94 6.76 -6.36 7.75
N ARG A 95 7.34 -7.28 8.50
CA ARG A 95 6.83 -7.74 9.79
C ARG A 95 7.91 -7.58 10.85
N SER A 96 7.57 -7.00 11.98
CA SER A 96 8.42 -7.04 13.17
C SER A 96 8.29 -8.39 13.88
N ALA A 97 9.17 -8.71 14.84
CA ALA A 97 9.05 -9.93 15.64
C ALA A 97 7.69 -10.04 16.34
N VAL A 98 7.20 -8.95 16.92
CA VAL A 98 5.88 -8.86 17.53
C VAL A 98 4.79 -9.02 16.47
N GLY A 99 4.93 -8.35 15.32
CA GLY A 99 3.99 -8.47 14.20
C GLY A 99 3.91 -9.88 13.63
N SER A 100 5.03 -10.58 13.54
CA SER A 100 5.07 -11.99 13.09
C SER A 100 4.33 -12.92 14.05
N TYR A 101 4.46 -12.69 15.36
CA TYR A 101 3.76 -13.50 16.37
C TYR A 101 2.25 -13.25 16.36
N PHE A 102 1.80 -12.02 16.15
CA PHE A 102 0.39 -11.63 16.18
C PHE A 102 -0.28 -11.55 14.79
N GLY A 103 0.44 -11.86 13.70
CA GLY A 103 -0.12 -11.91 12.35
C GLY A 103 -0.34 -10.53 11.71
N TYR A 104 0.40 -9.48 12.09
CA TYR A 104 0.30 -8.16 11.48
C TYR A 104 1.64 -7.63 10.98
N GLY A 105 1.60 -6.62 10.12
CA GLY A 105 2.80 -5.96 9.60
C GLY A 105 2.48 -4.66 8.88
N ASN A 106 3.44 -4.17 8.14
CA ASN A 106 3.28 -2.94 7.36
C ASN A 106 3.35 -3.27 5.88
N VAL A 107 2.62 -2.51 5.06
CA VAL A 107 2.74 -2.48 3.60
C VAL A 107 3.17 -1.08 3.20
N ASP A 108 4.28 -1.01 2.49
CA ASP A 108 4.87 0.23 1.99
C ASP A 108 4.60 0.34 0.49
N ILE A 109 4.11 1.48 0.07
CA ILE A 109 3.76 1.81 -1.32
C ILE A 109 4.63 2.99 -1.76
N SER A 110 5.36 2.82 -2.87
CA SER A 110 6.17 3.85 -3.51
C SER A 110 5.61 4.16 -4.88
N THR A 111 5.65 5.44 -5.27
CA THR A 111 5.17 5.92 -6.56
C THR A 111 6.33 6.39 -7.43
N ALA A 112 6.08 6.44 -8.75
CA ALA A 112 7.02 7.00 -9.71
C ALA A 112 7.22 8.51 -9.40
N GLY A 113 8.49 8.91 -9.20
CA GLY A 113 8.86 10.30 -8.90
C GLY A 113 8.96 10.65 -7.42
N SER A 114 8.55 9.76 -6.50
CA SER A 114 8.83 9.93 -5.08
C SER A 114 10.19 9.30 -4.72
N GLY A 115 10.98 9.98 -3.90
CA GLY A 115 12.29 9.48 -3.44
C GLY A 115 12.20 8.35 -2.40
N GLY A 116 11.03 7.73 -2.19
CA GLY A 116 10.84 6.71 -1.17
C GLY A 116 9.40 6.24 -1.00
N VAL A 117 9.05 5.83 0.22
CA VAL A 117 7.69 5.36 0.55
C VAL A 117 6.76 6.55 0.66
N GLU A 118 5.75 6.62 -0.23
CA GLU A 118 4.76 7.68 -0.24
C GLU A 118 3.56 7.36 0.65
N MET A 119 3.12 6.09 0.66
CA MET A 119 2.04 5.64 1.54
C MET A 119 2.46 4.39 2.30
N ARG A 120 2.15 4.36 3.59
CA ARG A 120 2.38 3.20 4.44
C ARG A 120 1.10 2.79 5.16
N PHE A 121 0.70 1.55 4.95
CA PHE A 121 -0.33 0.89 5.76
C PHE A 121 0.35 0.21 6.94
N ARG A 122 0.13 0.75 8.13
CA ARG A 122 0.79 0.26 9.36
C ARG A 122 -0.07 -0.74 10.09
N SER A 123 0.59 -1.79 10.60
CA SER A 123 -0.04 -2.80 11.47
C SER A 123 -1.30 -3.42 10.87
N VAL A 124 -1.30 -3.67 9.56
CA VAL A 124 -2.42 -4.36 8.90
C VAL A 124 -2.34 -5.87 9.15
N PRO A 125 -3.48 -6.54 9.30
CA PRO A 125 -3.51 -8.00 9.32
C PRO A 125 -3.05 -8.53 7.97
N ASP A 126 -2.35 -9.67 7.98
CA ASP A 126 -1.88 -10.40 6.79
C ASP A 126 -1.30 -9.51 5.68
N PRO A 127 -0.19 -8.77 5.97
CA PRO A 127 0.34 -7.77 5.05
C PRO A 127 0.82 -8.36 3.72
N ALA A 128 1.14 -9.65 3.66
CA ALA A 128 1.50 -10.33 2.42
C ALA A 128 0.30 -10.43 1.46
N ASP A 129 -0.88 -10.75 1.97
CA ASP A 129 -2.11 -10.86 1.17
C ASP A 129 -2.54 -9.48 0.65
N VAL A 130 -2.39 -8.44 1.49
CA VAL A 130 -2.64 -7.05 1.08
C VAL A 130 -1.68 -6.62 -0.03
N GLN A 131 -0.39 -6.93 0.11
CA GLN A 131 0.60 -6.63 -0.92
C GLN A 131 0.26 -7.36 -2.23
N GLN A 132 -0.09 -8.65 -2.17
CA GLN A 132 -0.48 -9.41 -3.37
C GLN A 132 -1.74 -8.83 -4.03
N LEU A 133 -2.72 -8.40 -3.25
CA LEU A 133 -3.92 -7.74 -3.77
C LEU A 133 -3.54 -6.48 -4.55
N VAL A 134 -2.71 -5.63 -3.95
CA VAL A 134 -2.23 -4.39 -4.58
C VAL A 134 -1.45 -4.70 -5.86
N ASN A 135 -0.50 -5.64 -5.82
CA ASN A 135 0.31 -6.00 -6.98
C ASN A 135 -0.55 -6.52 -8.14
N ARG A 136 -1.53 -7.37 -7.87
CA ARG A 136 -2.45 -7.85 -8.93
C ARG A 136 -3.19 -6.71 -9.59
N ARG A 137 -3.62 -5.69 -8.83
CA ARG A 137 -4.31 -4.52 -9.37
C ARG A 137 -3.36 -3.60 -10.15
N VAL A 138 -2.15 -3.38 -9.66
CA VAL A 138 -1.12 -2.64 -10.40
C VAL A 138 -0.86 -3.28 -11.76
N THR A 139 -0.64 -4.60 -11.80
CA THR A 139 -0.40 -5.33 -13.06
C THR A 139 -1.59 -5.27 -14.01
N SER A 140 -2.83 -5.29 -13.50
CA SER A 140 -4.03 -5.19 -14.35
C SER A 140 -4.32 -3.77 -14.84
N THR A 141 -3.80 -2.74 -14.18
CA THR A 141 -4.03 -1.32 -14.52
C THR A 141 -2.92 -0.76 -15.41
N GLN A 142 -1.69 -1.24 -15.23
CA GLN A 142 -0.59 -0.88 -16.12
C GLN A 142 -0.76 -1.67 -17.42
N PRO A 143 -0.80 -1.00 -18.59
CA PRO A 143 -0.82 -1.72 -19.86
C PRO A 143 0.34 -2.71 -19.84
N HIS A 144 0.04 -3.98 -20.04
CA HIS A 144 1.07 -4.94 -20.38
C HIS A 144 1.79 -4.38 -21.62
N GLU A 145 3.10 -4.25 -21.56
CA GLU A 145 3.90 -3.94 -22.73
C GLU A 145 3.87 -5.18 -23.68
N GLU A 146 2.65 -5.59 -24.08
CA GLU A 146 2.48 -6.61 -25.13
C GLU A 146 3.08 -6.15 -26.46
N GLY A 147 3.34 -4.83 -26.60
CA GLY A 147 4.05 -4.29 -27.74
C GLY A 147 5.57 -4.40 -27.66
N THR A 148 6.17 -4.73 -26.52
CA THR A 148 7.63 -4.76 -26.42
C THR A 148 8.22 -5.97 -27.13
N ASP A 149 7.57 -7.12 -27.11
CA ASP A 149 8.01 -8.31 -27.83
C ASP A 149 7.83 -8.12 -29.34
N ASP A 150 6.69 -7.56 -29.80
CA ASP A 150 6.46 -7.24 -31.21
C ASP A 150 7.44 -6.16 -31.70
N VAL A 151 7.69 -5.11 -30.93
CA VAL A 151 8.68 -4.07 -31.28
C VAL A 151 10.10 -4.61 -31.25
N LEU A 152 10.44 -5.50 -30.33
CA LEU A 152 11.76 -6.16 -30.29
C LEU A 152 11.96 -7.10 -31.50
N GLU A 153 10.92 -7.82 -31.92
CA GLU A 153 10.98 -8.65 -33.14
C GLU A 153 11.12 -7.78 -34.39
N GLU A 154 10.37 -6.68 -34.49
CA GLU A 154 10.49 -5.72 -35.59
C GLU A 154 11.90 -5.09 -35.67
N VAL A 155 12.43 -4.64 -34.52
CA VAL A 155 13.81 -4.10 -34.42
C VAL A 155 14.85 -5.18 -34.76
N LEU A 156 14.65 -6.43 -34.36
CA LEU A 156 15.53 -7.53 -34.70
C LEU A 156 15.52 -7.86 -36.19
N GLU A 157 14.36 -7.81 -36.85
CA GLU A 157 14.25 -7.99 -38.30
C GLU A 157 14.95 -6.87 -39.06
N GLU A 158 14.75 -5.62 -38.62
CA GLU A 158 15.41 -4.46 -39.24
C GLU A 158 16.92 -4.50 -39.10
N LEU A 159 17.45 -4.89 -37.93
CA LEU A 159 18.87 -5.08 -37.69
C LEU A 159 19.45 -6.22 -38.54
N ARG A 160 18.70 -7.31 -38.76
CA ARG A 160 19.13 -8.42 -39.63
C ARG A 160 19.15 -8.00 -41.08
N ALA A 161 18.19 -7.20 -41.54
CA ALA A 161 18.17 -6.66 -42.90
C ALA A 161 19.34 -5.73 -43.16
N ILE A 162 19.66 -4.81 -42.26
CA ILE A 162 20.80 -3.92 -42.35
C ILE A 162 22.10 -4.70 -42.38
N ARG A 163 22.25 -5.72 -41.55
CA ARG A 163 23.44 -6.58 -41.54
C ARG A 163 23.62 -7.31 -42.87
N ALA A 164 22.55 -7.88 -43.44
CA ALA A 164 22.61 -8.57 -44.72
C ALA A 164 23.01 -7.63 -45.87
N GLU A 165 22.56 -6.38 -45.81
CA GLU A 165 22.91 -5.37 -46.82
C GLU A 165 24.38 -4.95 -46.72
N LEU A 166 24.93 -4.84 -45.51
CA LEU A 166 26.34 -4.56 -45.28
C LEU A 166 27.27 -5.74 -45.72
N GLU A 167 26.83 -6.99 -45.53
CA GLU A 167 27.59 -8.17 -45.94
C GLU A 167 27.53 -8.43 -47.49
N SER A 168 26.50 -7.90 -48.17
CA SER A 168 26.33 -8.03 -49.63
C SER A 168 27.03 -6.91 -50.43
N GLY A 169 27.47 -5.84 -49.74
CA GLY A 169 28.10 -4.68 -50.36
C GLY A 169 29.64 -4.72 -50.42
N GLU A 170 30.27 -5.83 -50.00
CA GLU A 170 31.70 -6.13 -50.17
C GLU A 170 31.85 -7.16 -51.29
#